data_b00afe676bbf3ba995dc52b5aa6d8a81
#
_entry.id   b00afe676bbf3ba995dc52b5aa6d8a81
#
_cell.length_a   1.000
_cell.length_b   1.000
_cell.length_c   1.000
_cell.angle_alpha   90.00
_cell.angle_beta   90.00
_cell.angle_gamma   90.00
#
_symmetry.space_group_name_H-M   'P 1'
#
loop_
_entity.id
_entity.type
_entity.pdbx_description
1 polymer ?
#
loop_
_entity_poly.entity_id
_entity_poly.type
_entity_poly.pdbx_seq_one_letter_code
_entity_poly.pdbx_strand_id
1 'polypeptide(L)'
;MPTPQEILANIPTGRVLDVATGGGGFIQFLLEGLTGYAEIIGVDNNERAQTAFEEIFKDNPNIRFQTMDAACLDFESDSFDLVCISNSLHHFDDPQAVLSQMKRALRPGGHLLVSEMYRDGQTETQMTHVHLHHWWAAVDTVNGVAHHETYRRDELVGWVSGLGLKGVAQYDLSDLSEDPKSPEISAELNPVFERYIQRAEGHPDLQARGEALRQRVTEIGFHSATTLVAIGRK
;
A
#
# COMPACT_ATOMS: atom_id res chain seq x y z
N MET A 1 13.37 15.98 11.64
CA MET A 1 12.10 16.20 10.88
C MET A 1 11.01 15.45 11.64
N PRO A 2 9.76 15.93 11.65
CA PRO A 2 8.69 15.19 12.32
C PRO A 2 8.47 13.82 11.63
N THR A 3 8.06 12.82 12.40
CA THR A 3 7.68 11.51 11.88
C THR A 3 6.33 11.58 11.14
N PRO A 4 5.99 10.62 10.26
CA PRO A 4 4.67 10.57 9.64
C PRO A 4 3.53 10.58 10.66
N GLN A 5 3.68 9.90 11.80
CA GLN A 5 2.71 9.89 12.90
C GLN A 5 2.55 11.28 13.51
N GLU A 6 3.65 12.00 13.76
CA GLU A 6 3.59 13.38 14.27
C GLU A 6 2.92 14.33 13.27
N ILE A 7 3.09 14.09 11.96
CA ILE A 7 2.37 14.86 10.93
C ILE A 7 0.88 14.52 10.97
N LEU A 8 0.52 13.22 11.01
CA LEU A 8 -0.86 12.78 11.10
C LEU A 8 -1.58 13.35 12.33
N ALA A 9 -0.91 13.40 13.49
CA ALA A 9 -1.45 13.98 14.72
C ALA A 9 -1.81 15.47 14.60
N ASN A 10 -1.21 16.18 13.64
CA ASN A 10 -1.46 17.60 13.40
C ASN A 10 -2.43 17.87 12.22
N ILE A 11 -2.95 16.82 11.57
CA ILE A 11 -3.94 16.97 10.51
C ILE A 11 -5.34 17.10 11.14
N PRO A 12 -6.02 18.26 10.94
CA PRO A 12 -7.42 18.38 11.34
C PRO A 12 -8.25 17.47 10.44
N THR A 13 -8.65 16.33 10.94
CA THR A 13 -9.40 15.34 10.17
C THR A 13 -10.88 15.34 10.55
N GLY A 14 -11.74 15.56 9.56
CA GLY A 14 -13.16 15.24 9.63
C GLY A 14 -13.40 13.96 8.82
N ARG A 15 -13.31 14.04 7.51
CA ARG A 15 -13.55 12.94 6.57
C ARG A 15 -12.23 12.42 5.98
N VAL A 16 -12.00 11.12 6.10
CA VAL A 16 -10.83 10.42 5.58
C VAL A 16 -11.25 9.44 4.50
N LEU A 17 -10.52 9.41 3.39
CA LEU A 17 -10.68 8.42 2.31
C LEU A 17 -9.39 7.61 2.20
N ASP A 18 -9.50 6.30 2.34
CA ASP A 18 -8.42 5.34 2.07
C ASP A 18 -8.71 4.59 0.76
N VAL A 19 -7.90 4.83 -0.26
CA VAL A 19 -8.09 4.32 -1.62
C VAL A 19 -7.34 3.02 -1.80
N ALA A 20 -7.99 2.01 -2.38
CA ALA A 20 -7.51 0.63 -2.46
C ALA A 20 -7.20 0.08 -1.05
N THR A 21 -8.18 0.22 -0.16
CA THR A 21 -8.05 -0.03 1.29
C THR A 21 -7.76 -1.49 1.63
N GLY A 22 -8.04 -2.43 0.71
CA GLY A 22 -7.94 -3.85 1.00
C GLY A 22 -8.74 -4.22 2.25
N GLY A 23 -8.16 -5.01 3.14
CA GLY A 23 -8.76 -5.36 4.44
C GLY A 23 -8.67 -4.26 5.51
N GLY A 24 -8.23 -3.04 5.17
CA GLY A 24 -8.18 -1.91 6.10
C GLY A 24 -6.92 -1.81 6.96
N GLY A 25 -5.85 -2.53 6.60
CA GLY A 25 -4.60 -2.51 7.36
C GLY A 25 -3.98 -1.12 7.46
N PHE A 26 -4.06 -0.31 6.40
CA PHE A 26 -3.56 1.05 6.44
C PHE A 26 -4.41 1.97 7.32
N ILE A 27 -5.72 1.75 7.38
CA ILE A 27 -6.59 2.49 8.31
C ILE A 27 -6.18 2.23 9.76
N GLN A 28 -5.81 1.00 10.13
CA GLN A 28 -5.30 0.71 11.47
C GLN A 28 -4.05 1.55 11.79
N PHE A 29 -3.10 1.66 10.85
CA PHE A 29 -1.94 2.55 10.98
C PHE A 29 -2.34 4.03 11.12
N LEU A 30 -3.32 4.50 10.34
CA LEU A 30 -3.83 5.88 10.45
C LEU A 30 -4.43 6.15 11.83
N LEU A 31 -5.16 5.19 12.42
CA LEU A 31 -5.78 5.32 13.74
C LEU A 31 -4.74 5.48 14.86
N GLU A 32 -3.51 5.00 14.68
CA GLU A 32 -2.42 5.22 15.64
C GLU A 32 -1.86 6.65 15.62
N GLY A 33 -2.00 7.35 14.48
CA GLY A 33 -1.47 8.70 14.29
C GLY A 33 -2.52 9.81 14.35
N LEU A 34 -3.75 9.55 13.95
CA LEU A 34 -4.81 10.56 13.92
C LEU A 34 -5.35 10.86 15.33
N THR A 35 -5.50 12.14 15.65
CA THR A 35 -6.07 12.57 16.95
C THR A 35 -7.60 12.53 16.99
N GLY A 36 -8.26 12.32 15.85
CA GLY A 36 -9.70 12.18 15.73
C GLY A 36 -10.16 12.20 14.27
N TYR A 37 -11.38 11.75 14.01
CA TYR A 37 -12.04 11.78 12.70
C TYR A 37 -13.57 11.78 12.88
N ALA A 38 -14.29 12.27 11.88
CA ALA A 38 -15.76 12.15 11.84
C ALA A 38 -16.17 10.84 11.15
N GLU A 39 -15.54 10.52 10.03
CA GLU A 39 -15.71 9.24 9.33
C GLU A 39 -14.43 8.86 8.57
N ILE A 40 -14.21 7.56 8.39
CA ILE A 40 -13.22 7.00 7.47
C ILE A 40 -13.95 6.12 6.47
N ILE A 41 -13.70 6.35 5.19
CA ILE A 41 -14.23 5.51 4.10
C ILE A 41 -13.05 4.81 3.45
N GLY A 42 -13.06 3.47 3.49
CA GLY A 42 -12.17 2.64 2.70
C GLY A 42 -12.85 2.27 1.39
N VAL A 43 -12.18 2.46 0.25
CA VAL A 43 -12.70 2.02 -1.05
C VAL A 43 -11.80 0.96 -1.67
N ASP A 44 -12.42 -0.07 -2.23
CA ASP A 44 -11.73 -1.14 -2.97
C ASP A 44 -12.73 -1.79 -3.94
N ASN A 45 -12.24 -2.41 -4.99
CA ASN A 45 -13.10 -3.14 -5.94
C ASN A 45 -13.20 -4.66 -5.63
N ASN A 46 -12.54 -5.14 -4.59
CA ASN A 46 -12.43 -6.54 -4.23
C ASN A 46 -13.43 -6.91 -3.11
N GLU A 47 -14.47 -7.69 -3.44
CA GLU A 47 -15.47 -8.16 -2.46
C GLU A 47 -14.88 -8.97 -1.30
N ARG A 48 -13.75 -9.69 -1.50
CA ARG A 48 -13.08 -10.42 -0.41
C ARG A 48 -12.43 -9.46 0.58
N ALA A 49 -11.94 -8.32 0.09
CA ALA A 49 -11.40 -7.26 0.94
C ALA A 49 -12.49 -6.69 1.85
N GLN A 50 -13.70 -6.48 1.32
CA GLN A 50 -14.85 -6.00 2.09
C GLN A 50 -15.13 -6.88 3.33
N THR A 51 -15.18 -8.20 3.17
CA THR A 51 -15.46 -9.12 4.29
C THR A 51 -14.42 -8.99 5.41
N ALA A 52 -13.13 -8.92 5.05
CA ALA A 52 -12.06 -8.76 6.02
C ALA A 52 -12.12 -7.38 6.71
N PHE A 53 -12.39 -6.33 5.93
CA PHE A 53 -12.54 -4.97 6.43
C PHE A 53 -13.70 -4.84 7.44
N GLU A 54 -14.88 -5.35 7.09
CA GLU A 54 -16.08 -5.30 7.92
C GLU A 54 -15.89 -6.08 9.23
N GLU A 55 -15.17 -7.18 9.24
CA GLU A 55 -14.86 -7.92 10.46
C GLU A 55 -13.92 -7.13 11.38
N ILE A 56 -12.93 -6.44 10.82
CA ILE A 56 -11.97 -5.63 11.60
C ILE A 56 -12.66 -4.42 12.23
N PHE A 57 -13.54 -3.75 11.49
CA PHE A 57 -14.15 -2.48 11.93
C PHE A 57 -15.61 -2.60 12.37
N LYS A 58 -16.13 -3.81 12.59
CA LYS A 58 -17.54 -4.09 12.96
C LYS A 58 -18.07 -3.27 14.14
N ASP A 59 -17.19 -2.96 15.08
CA ASP A 59 -17.55 -2.21 16.30
C ASP A 59 -17.38 -0.70 16.15
N ASN A 60 -16.98 -0.22 14.96
CA ASN A 60 -16.78 1.20 14.69
C ASN A 60 -17.66 1.70 13.53
N PRO A 61 -18.86 2.24 13.82
CA PRO A 61 -19.80 2.65 12.78
C PRO A 61 -19.33 3.85 11.93
N ASN A 62 -18.28 4.55 12.36
CA ASN A 62 -17.69 5.67 11.64
C ASN A 62 -16.61 5.23 10.63
N ILE A 63 -16.31 3.93 10.56
CA ILE A 63 -15.39 3.36 9.57
C ILE A 63 -16.20 2.41 8.68
N ARG A 64 -16.22 2.65 7.38
CA ARG A 64 -17.04 1.88 6.46
C ARG A 64 -16.34 1.60 5.15
N PHE A 65 -16.70 0.47 4.55
CA PHE A 65 -16.25 0.05 3.23
C PHE A 65 -17.22 0.52 2.14
N GLN A 66 -16.69 0.87 0.97
CA GLN A 66 -17.48 1.06 -0.26
C GLN A 66 -16.78 0.37 -1.43
N THR A 67 -17.49 -0.51 -2.11
CA THR A 67 -16.99 -1.11 -3.36
C THR A 67 -16.94 -0.04 -4.44
N MET A 68 -15.72 0.25 -4.96
CA MET A 68 -15.52 1.34 -5.91
C MET A 68 -14.23 1.15 -6.70
N ASP A 69 -14.23 1.58 -7.96
CA ASP A 69 -13.02 1.70 -8.76
C ASP A 69 -12.26 2.97 -8.39
N ALA A 70 -10.99 2.82 -7.98
CA ALA A 70 -10.12 3.92 -7.62
C ALA A 70 -9.84 4.91 -8.77
N ALA A 71 -9.93 4.44 -10.02
CA ALA A 71 -9.79 5.30 -11.21
C ALA A 71 -11.04 6.15 -11.49
N CYS A 72 -12.18 5.83 -10.84
CA CYS A 72 -13.46 6.52 -11.02
C CYS A 72 -14.17 6.68 -9.67
N LEU A 73 -13.62 7.52 -8.80
CA LEU A 73 -14.18 7.77 -7.47
C LEU A 73 -15.51 8.54 -7.56
N ASP A 74 -16.61 7.91 -7.12
CA ASP A 74 -17.94 8.50 -7.10
C ASP A 74 -18.17 9.33 -5.81
N PHE A 75 -17.30 10.31 -5.62
CA PHE A 75 -17.41 11.32 -4.57
C PHE A 75 -17.41 12.71 -5.19
N GLU A 76 -18.07 13.64 -4.52
CA GLU A 76 -17.97 15.05 -4.90
C GLU A 76 -16.52 15.56 -4.77
N SER A 77 -16.15 16.52 -5.61
CA SER A 77 -14.87 17.20 -5.47
C SER A 77 -14.79 17.92 -4.11
N ASP A 78 -13.58 18.05 -3.58
CA ASP A 78 -13.33 18.83 -2.36
C ASP A 78 -14.07 18.35 -1.10
N SER A 79 -14.31 17.03 -0.98
CA SER A 79 -15.16 16.46 0.07
C SER A 79 -14.42 15.77 1.22
N PHE A 80 -13.09 15.58 1.13
CA PHE A 80 -12.30 14.91 2.16
C PHE A 80 -11.19 15.80 2.74
N ASP A 81 -10.88 15.62 4.01
CA ASP A 81 -9.80 16.29 4.73
C ASP A 81 -8.45 15.62 4.52
N LEU A 82 -8.46 14.28 4.47
CA LEU A 82 -7.33 13.43 4.19
C LEU A 82 -7.74 12.38 3.13
N VAL A 83 -6.93 12.25 2.09
CA VAL A 83 -7.05 11.17 1.11
C VAL A 83 -5.73 10.43 1.05
N CYS A 84 -5.75 9.12 1.21
CA CYS A 84 -4.55 8.30 1.27
C CYS A 84 -4.65 7.05 0.39
N ILE A 85 -3.50 6.50 0.05
CA ILE A 85 -3.30 5.22 -0.62
C ILE A 85 -2.03 4.58 -0.07
N SER A 86 -2.04 3.26 0.14
CA SER A 86 -0.89 2.53 0.65
C SER A 86 -0.66 1.23 -0.10
N ASN A 87 0.57 1.01 -0.57
CA ASN A 87 1.07 -0.21 -1.22
C ASN A 87 0.07 -0.77 -2.26
N SER A 88 -0.44 0.10 -3.11
CA SER A 88 -1.49 -0.26 -4.07
C SER A 88 -1.31 0.38 -5.45
N LEU A 89 -0.42 1.37 -5.63
CA LEU A 89 -0.22 2.03 -6.92
C LEU A 89 0.21 1.06 -8.02
N HIS A 90 0.92 0.01 -7.67
CA HIS A 90 1.38 -1.03 -8.58
C HIS A 90 0.26 -2.02 -9.03
N HIS A 91 -0.97 -1.86 -8.53
CA HIS A 91 -2.13 -2.61 -9.02
C HIS A 91 -2.92 -1.87 -10.11
N PHE A 92 -2.51 -0.66 -10.49
CA PHE A 92 -3.20 0.13 -11.50
C PHE A 92 -2.39 0.27 -12.78
N ASP A 93 -3.07 0.13 -13.94
CA ASP A 93 -2.46 0.40 -15.24
C ASP A 93 -2.13 1.89 -15.42
N ASP A 94 -2.93 2.77 -14.81
CA ASP A 94 -2.69 4.21 -14.77
C ASP A 94 -2.75 4.76 -13.33
N PRO A 95 -1.65 4.66 -12.57
CA PRO A 95 -1.60 5.19 -11.20
C PRO A 95 -1.76 6.71 -11.14
N GLN A 96 -1.43 7.43 -12.21
CA GLN A 96 -1.58 8.89 -12.25
C GLN A 96 -3.06 9.30 -12.34
N ALA A 97 -3.89 8.52 -13.06
CA ALA A 97 -5.33 8.73 -13.07
C ALA A 97 -5.91 8.56 -11.65
N VAL A 98 -5.50 7.51 -10.91
CA VAL A 98 -5.91 7.30 -9.51
C VAL A 98 -5.50 8.48 -8.63
N LEU A 99 -4.23 8.89 -8.67
CA LEU A 99 -3.74 10.04 -7.91
C LEU A 99 -4.48 11.35 -8.24
N SER A 100 -4.90 11.51 -9.50
CA SER A 100 -5.69 12.66 -9.95
C SER A 100 -7.10 12.64 -9.34
N GLN A 101 -7.75 11.46 -9.26
CA GLN A 101 -9.04 11.28 -8.59
C GLN A 101 -8.94 11.55 -7.09
N MET A 102 -7.89 11.05 -6.44
CA MET A 102 -7.60 11.33 -5.04
C MET A 102 -7.47 12.84 -4.78
N LYS A 103 -6.69 13.55 -5.61
CA LYS A 103 -6.54 14.99 -5.49
C LYS A 103 -7.86 15.73 -5.77
N ARG A 104 -8.71 15.24 -6.69
CA ARG A 104 -10.02 15.84 -6.96
C ARG A 104 -10.92 15.75 -5.71
N ALA A 105 -10.98 14.57 -5.08
CA ALA A 105 -11.79 14.33 -3.88
C ALA A 105 -11.31 15.12 -2.65
N LEU A 106 -10.01 15.45 -2.59
CA LEU A 106 -9.40 16.20 -1.50
C LEU A 106 -9.81 17.67 -1.54
N ARG A 107 -10.26 18.25 -0.40
CA ARG A 107 -10.62 19.66 -0.29
C ARG A 107 -9.40 20.60 -0.32
N PRO A 108 -9.57 21.87 -0.68
CA PRO A 108 -8.51 22.88 -0.50
C PRO A 108 -8.02 22.91 0.95
N GLY A 109 -6.69 22.83 1.13
CA GLY A 109 -6.06 22.75 2.45
C GLY A 109 -6.05 21.36 3.10
N GLY A 110 -6.73 20.37 2.52
CA GLY A 110 -6.65 18.96 2.94
C GLY A 110 -5.32 18.31 2.58
N HIS A 111 -5.03 17.14 3.12
CA HIS A 111 -3.77 16.42 2.94
C HIS A 111 -3.94 15.18 2.07
N LEU A 112 -3.03 14.98 1.12
CA LEU A 112 -2.90 13.74 0.36
C LEU A 112 -1.67 13.00 0.84
N LEU A 113 -1.84 11.71 1.16
CA LEU A 113 -0.78 10.82 1.62
C LEU A 113 -0.65 9.64 0.65
N VAL A 114 0.56 9.42 0.18
CA VAL A 114 0.95 8.24 -0.60
C VAL A 114 1.99 7.47 0.21
N SER A 115 1.74 6.20 0.45
CA SER A 115 2.65 5.25 1.07
C SER A 115 2.88 4.11 0.09
N GLU A 116 4.10 3.94 -0.44
CA GLU A 116 4.37 2.94 -1.47
C GLU A 116 5.79 2.38 -1.33
N MET A 117 5.93 1.06 -1.37
CA MET A 117 7.24 0.42 -1.42
C MET A 117 7.91 0.69 -2.76
N TYR A 118 9.24 0.78 -2.76
CA TYR A 118 10.02 0.99 -3.97
C TYR A 118 11.16 -0.04 -4.10
N ARG A 119 11.67 -0.23 -5.36
CA ARG A 119 12.58 -1.33 -5.67
C ARG A 119 14.07 -1.02 -5.59
N ASP A 120 14.47 0.25 -5.61
CA ASP A 120 15.87 0.66 -5.67
C ASP A 120 16.41 1.05 -4.28
N GLY A 121 17.74 0.97 -4.09
CA GLY A 121 18.38 1.38 -2.86
C GLY A 121 18.11 0.50 -1.63
N GLN A 122 17.62 -0.72 -1.83
CA GLN A 122 17.28 -1.67 -0.79
C GLN A 122 18.51 -2.47 -0.32
N THR A 123 18.50 -2.93 0.93
CA THR A 123 19.47 -3.92 1.43
C THR A 123 19.23 -5.31 0.82
N GLU A 124 20.18 -6.23 0.95
CA GLU A 124 20.04 -7.60 0.43
C GLU A 124 18.80 -8.32 0.98
N THR A 125 18.49 -8.15 2.26
CA THR A 125 17.31 -8.75 2.89
C THR A 125 16.00 -8.10 2.45
N GLN A 126 16.00 -6.80 2.21
CA GLN A 126 14.87 -6.06 1.62
C GLN A 126 14.66 -6.39 0.14
N MET A 127 15.76 -6.65 -0.60
CA MET A 127 15.65 -7.15 -1.98
C MET A 127 14.93 -8.50 -2.05
N THR A 128 14.94 -9.30 -0.98
CA THR A 128 14.12 -10.50 -0.91
C THR A 128 12.63 -10.15 -1.01
N HIS A 129 12.16 -9.11 -0.31
CA HIS A 129 10.78 -8.63 -0.45
C HIS A 129 10.48 -8.12 -1.86
N VAL A 130 11.35 -7.30 -2.44
CA VAL A 130 11.18 -6.79 -3.80
C VAL A 130 11.06 -7.95 -4.81
N HIS A 131 11.94 -8.94 -4.72
CA HIS A 131 11.88 -10.11 -5.61
C HIS A 131 10.62 -10.96 -5.42
N LEU A 132 10.17 -11.13 -4.17
CA LEU A 132 8.91 -11.80 -3.86
C LEU A 132 7.73 -11.06 -4.48
N HIS A 133 7.69 -9.74 -4.30
CA HIS A 133 6.63 -8.91 -4.85
C HIS A 133 6.58 -8.98 -6.39
N HIS A 134 7.74 -8.89 -7.06
CA HIS A 134 7.81 -9.04 -8.51
C HIS A 134 7.42 -10.45 -9.00
N TRP A 135 7.66 -11.47 -8.18
CA TRP A 135 7.19 -12.82 -8.49
C TRP A 135 5.68 -12.94 -8.30
N TRP A 136 5.12 -12.39 -7.22
CA TRP A 136 3.66 -12.34 -7.03
C TRP A 136 2.99 -11.61 -8.19
N ALA A 137 3.52 -10.46 -8.60
CA ALA A 137 3.03 -9.70 -9.74
C ALA A 137 3.02 -10.54 -11.03
N ALA A 138 4.10 -11.28 -11.31
CA ALA A 138 4.17 -12.15 -12.48
C ALA A 138 3.13 -13.30 -12.42
N VAL A 139 2.93 -13.92 -11.25
CA VAL A 139 1.91 -14.96 -11.05
C VAL A 139 0.50 -14.37 -11.16
N ASP A 140 0.24 -13.21 -10.61
CA ASP A 140 -1.05 -12.54 -10.70
C ASP A 140 -1.38 -12.18 -12.16
N THR A 141 -0.41 -11.65 -12.89
CA THR A 141 -0.56 -11.27 -14.31
C THR A 141 -0.95 -12.46 -15.19
N VAL A 142 -0.30 -13.63 -15.03
CA VAL A 142 -0.68 -14.83 -15.82
C VAL A 142 -2.05 -15.38 -15.44
N ASN A 143 -2.58 -14.99 -14.28
CA ASN A 143 -3.93 -15.29 -13.83
C ASN A 143 -4.94 -14.17 -14.13
N GLY A 144 -4.56 -13.17 -14.94
CA GLY A 144 -5.45 -12.08 -15.38
C GLY A 144 -5.73 -11.01 -14.32
N VAL A 145 -4.89 -10.91 -13.28
CA VAL A 145 -4.98 -9.87 -12.26
C VAL A 145 -3.94 -8.78 -12.56
N ALA A 146 -4.39 -7.53 -12.62
CA ALA A 146 -3.49 -6.39 -12.79
C ALA A 146 -2.58 -6.26 -11.55
N HIS A 147 -1.29 -6.49 -11.76
CA HIS A 147 -0.28 -6.38 -10.72
C HIS A 147 1.08 -6.15 -11.40
N HIS A 148 1.60 -4.95 -11.25
CA HIS A 148 2.87 -4.54 -11.86
C HIS A 148 4.02 -4.71 -10.86
N GLU A 149 5.25 -4.69 -11.36
CA GLU A 149 6.43 -4.58 -10.51
C GLU A 149 6.42 -3.23 -9.77
N THR A 150 7.04 -3.20 -8.60
CA THR A 150 7.20 -1.97 -7.82
C THR A 150 7.98 -0.92 -8.59
N TYR A 151 7.69 0.34 -8.32
CA TYR A 151 8.31 1.50 -8.96
C TYR A 151 9.66 1.84 -8.34
N ARG A 152 10.40 2.70 -9.02
CA ARG A 152 11.57 3.34 -8.43
C ARG A 152 11.12 4.49 -7.52
N ARG A 153 11.96 4.81 -6.53
CA ARG A 153 11.68 5.93 -5.62
C ARG A 153 11.48 7.27 -6.36
N ASP A 154 12.32 7.54 -7.37
CA ASP A 154 12.25 8.77 -8.15
C ASP A 154 10.96 8.87 -9.01
N GLU A 155 10.43 7.75 -9.51
CA GLU A 155 9.15 7.70 -10.21
C GLU A 155 8.00 8.12 -9.27
N LEU A 156 7.93 7.53 -8.08
CA LEU A 156 6.92 7.86 -7.06
C LEU A 156 6.99 9.33 -6.65
N VAL A 157 8.20 9.83 -6.39
CA VAL A 157 8.44 11.25 -6.05
C VAL A 157 8.00 12.16 -7.21
N GLY A 158 8.29 11.77 -8.45
CA GLY A 158 7.89 12.51 -9.64
C GLY A 158 6.36 12.63 -9.75
N TRP A 159 5.64 11.55 -9.51
CA TRP A 159 4.16 11.56 -9.55
C TRP A 159 3.56 12.45 -8.47
N VAL A 160 4.01 12.32 -7.22
CA VAL A 160 3.51 13.15 -6.11
C VAL A 160 3.83 14.62 -6.36
N SER A 161 5.04 14.95 -6.87
CA SER A 161 5.43 16.30 -7.23
C SER A 161 4.57 16.88 -8.37
N GLY A 162 4.22 16.04 -9.35
CA GLY A 162 3.34 16.40 -10.46
C GLY A 162 1.91 16.77 -10.04
N LEU A 163 1.47 16.36 -8.84
CA LEU A 163 0.18 16.75 -8.30
C LEU A 163 0.09 18.24 -7.91
N GLY A 164 1.21 18.95 -7.80
CA GLY A 164 1.22 20.38 -7.44
C GLY A 164 0.74 20.63 -6.00
N LEU A 165 0.98 19.69 -5.10
CA LEU A 165 0.71 19.85 -3.67
C LEU A 165 1.71 20.81 -3.03
N LYS A 166 1.30 21.48 -1.96
CA LYS A 166 2.15 22.40 -1.19
C LYS A 166 2.77 21.69 0.01
N GLY A 167 4.01 22.06 0.37
CA GLY A 167 4.70 21.59 1.56
C GLY A 167 4.84 20.07 1.60
N VAL A 168 5.15 19.44 0.46
CA VAL A 168 5.34 17.99 0.39
C VAL A 168 6.52 17.58 1.26
N ALA A 169 6.24 16.77 2.27
CA ALA A 169 7.25 16.07 3.06
C ALA A 169 7.37 14.61 2.56
N GLN A 170 8.57 14.07 2.62
CA GLN A 170 8.88 12.71 2.18
C GLN A 170 9.68 12.00 3.27
N TYR A 171 9.33 10.76 3.53
CA TYR A 171 9.99 9.90 4.52
C TYR A 171 10.23 8.53 3.91
N ASP A 172 11.41 7.96 4.15
CA ASP A 172 11.71 6.58 3.81
C ASP A 172 11.60 5.76 5.09
N LEU A 173 10.58 4.92 5.17
CA LEU A 173 10.30 4.09 6.34
C LEU A 173 10.83 2.68 6.11
N SER A 174 11.68 2.21 7.00
CA SER A 174 12.15 0.83 7.04
C SER A 174 12.38 0.39 8.47
N ASP A 175 12.09 -0.86 8.76
CA ASP A 175 12.46 -1.51 10.01
C ASP A 175 13.42 -2.67 9.68
N LEU A 176 14.62 -2.62 10.23
CA LEU A 176 15.66 -3.62 10.09
C LEU A 176 16.08 -4.18 11.47
N SER A 177 15.27 -3.96 12.48
CA SER A 177 15.61 -4.30 13.88
C SER A 177 15.42 -5.79 14.19
N GLU A 178 14.56 -6.49 13.44
CA GLU A 178 14.32 -7.91 13.63
C GLU A 178 15.40 -8.79 12.97
N ASP A 179 15.54 -10.03 13.44
CA ASP A 179 16.39 -11.01 12.75
C ASP A 179 15.75 -11.39 11.41
N PRO A 180 16.40 -11.07 10.26
CA PRO A 180 15.83 -11.35 8.94
C PRO A 180 15.63 -12.86 8.65
N LYS A 181 16.18 -13.73 9.51
CA LYS A 181 16.06 -15.19 9.40
C LYS A 181 15.24 -15.80 10.54
N SER A 182 14.45 -14.98 11.23
CA SER A 182 13.63 -15.48 12.31
C SER A 182 12.66 -16.59 11.82
N PRO A 183 12.38 -17.61 12.63
CA PRO A 183 11.43 -18.67 12.28
C PRO A 183 10.02 -18.14 12.00
N GLU A 184 9.65 -17.03 12.62
CA GLU A 184 8.36 -16.36 12.47
C GLU A 184 8.16 -15.88 11.03
N ILE A 185 9.18 -15.27 10.43
CA ILE A 185 9.17 -14.83 9.02
C ILE A 185 8.89 -16.02 8.10
N SER A 186 9.59 -17.14 8.32
CA SER A 186 9.36 -18.35 7.54
C SER A 186 7.95 -18.91 7.73
N ALA A 187 7.43 -18.87 8.95
CA ALA A 187 6.07 -19.32 9.25
C ALA A 187 5.00 -18.48 8.57
N GLU A 188 5.21 -17.17 8.47
CA GLU A 188 4.30 -16.24 7.77
C GLU A 188 4.37 -16.38 6.25
N LEU A 189 5.57 -16.54 5.69
CA LEU A 189 5.76 -16.57 4.24
C LEU A 189 5.46 -17.93 3.61
N ASN A 190 5.63 -19.05 4.33
CA ASN A 190 5.41 -20.38 3.75
C ASN A 190 4.00 -20.59 3.19
N PRO A 191 2.90 -20.23 3.87
CA PRO A 191 1.55 -20.35 3.30
C PRO A 191 1.36 -19.48 2.05
N VAL A 192 2.06 -18.34 1.98
CA VAL A 192 2.03 -17.46 0.80
C VAL A 192 2.76 -18.10 -0.36
N PHE A 193 3.95 -18.70 -0.13
CA PHE A 193 4.67 -19.47 -1.14
C PHE A 193 3.83 -20.60 -1.70
N GLU A 194 3.24 -21.43 -0.84
CA GLU A 194 2.41 -22.57 -1.26
C GLU A 194 1.26 -22.10 -2.15
N ARG A 195 0.53 -21.08 -1.72
CA ARG A 195 -0.59 -20.50 -2.48
C ARG A 195 -0.15 -20.00 -3.85
N TYR A 196 0.95 -19.23 -3.94
CA TYR A 196 1.40 -18.65 -5.20
C TYR A 196 2.07 -19.67 -6.13
N ILE A 197 2.79 -20.68 -5.61
CA ILE A 197 3.31 -21.78 -6.39
C ILE A 197 2.16 -22.60 -6.99
N GLN A 198 1.08 -22.84 -6.24
CA GLN A 198 -0.12 -23.48 -6.75
C GLN A 198 -0.79 -22.61 -7.84
N ARG A 199 -0.92 -21.30 -7.64
CA ARG A 199 -1.47 -20.38 -8.64
C ARG A 199 -0.61 -20.27 -9.91
N ALA A 200 0.66 -20.61 -9.83
CA ALA A 200 1.57 -20.72 -10.96
C ALA A 200 1.49 -22.07 -11.69
N GLU A 201 0.47 -22.92 -11.43
CA GLU A 201 0.28 -24.16 -12.17
C GLU A 201 0.19 -23.92 -13.68
N GLY A 202 0.90 -24.73 -14.45
CA GLY A 202 1.06 -24.52 -15.91
C GLY A 202 2.20 -23.56 -16.31
N HIS A 203 2.87 -22.92 -15.34
CA HIS A 203 4.00 -22.00 -15.55
C HIS A 203 5.24 -22.47 -14.76
N PRO A 204 5.98 -23.50 -15.27
CA PRO A 204 7.07 -24.14 -14.52
C PRO A 204 8.20 -23.18 -14.12
N ASP A 205 8.47 -22.15 -14.95
CA ASP A 205 9.49 -21.13 -14.63
C ASP A 205 9.07 -20.26 -13.42
N LEU A 206 7.79 -19.93 -13.31
CA LEU A 206 7.28 -19.20 -12.15
C LEU A 206 7.25 -20.05 -10.89
N GLN A 207 6.93 -21.34 -11.00
CA GLN A 207 7.01 -22.29 -9.88
C GLN A 207 8.47 -22.43 -9.40
N ALA A 208 9.41 -22.65 -10.32
CA ALA A 208 10.84 -22.75 -9.99
C ALA A 208 11.38 -21.45 -9.34
N ARG A 209 10.93 -20.28 -9.85
CA ARG A 209 11.27 -18.97 -9.25
C ARG A 209 10.73 -18.85 -7.82
N GLY A 210 9.52 -19.33 -7.55
CA GLY A 210 8.94 -19.35 -6.22
C GLY A 210 9.76 -20.17 -5.23
N GLU A 211 10.19 -21.38 -5.63
CA GLU A 211 11.04 -22.24 -4.79
C GLU A 211 12.43 -21.62 -4.55
N ALA A 212 13.03 -21.00 -5.56
CA ALA A 212 14.29 -20.28 -5.41
C ALA A 212 14.17 -19.09 -4.43
N LEU A 213 13.04 -18.38 -4.45
CA LEU A 213 12.77 -17.29 -3.51
C LEU A 213 12.52 -17.79 -2.09
N ARG A 214 11.86 -18.95 -1.92
CA ARG A 214 11.71 -19.63 -0.61
C ARG A 214 13.10 -19.97 -0.03
N GLN A 215 14.00 -20.50 -0.87
CA GLN A 215 15.38 -20.75 -0.47
C GLN A 215 16.12 -19.45 -0.11
N ARG A 216 15.92 -18.37 -0.89
CA ARG A 216 16.52 -17.05 -0.60
C ARG A 216 16.10 -16.52 0.77
N VAL A 217 14.83 -16.67 1.18
CA VAL A 217 14.37 -16.28 2.53
C VAL A 217 15.19 -17.01 3.59
N THR A 218 15.48 -18.30 3.41
CA THR A 218 16.27 -19.09 4.36
C THR A 218 17.75 -18.69 4.36
N GLU A 219 18.34 -18.44 3.19
CA GLU A 219 19.78 -18.21 3.04
C GLU A 219 20.19 -16.78 3.32
N ILE A 220 19.43 -15.82 2.78
CA ILE A 220 19.71 -14.38 2.88
C ILE A 220 18.90 -13.73 4.00
N GLY A 221 17.63 -14.14 4.14
CA GLY A 221 16.68 -13.54 5.06
C GLY A 221 15.69 -12.60 4.35
N PHE A 222 14.76 -12.07 5.13
CA PHE A 222 13.71 -11.16 4.67
C PHE A 222 13.60 -9.96 5.61
N HIS A 223 13.55 -8.77 5.04
CA HIS A 223 13.00 -7.58 5.66
C HIS A 223 12.01 -6.94 4.69
N SER A 224 11.01 -6.26 5.23
CA SER A 224 10.13 -5.44 4.40
C SER A 224 10.93 -4.39 3.63
N ALA A 225 10.63 -4.22 2.35
CA ALA A 225 11.25 -3.18 1.55
C ALA A 225 10.93 -1.80 2.13
N THR A 226 11.85 -0.86 1.96
CA THR A 226 11.62 0.52 2.36
C THR A 226 10.42 1.09 1.64
N THR A 227 9.58 1.79 2.38
CA THR A 227 8.38 2.45 1.88
C THR A 227 8.59 3.96 1.85
N LEU A 228 8.32 4.59 0.70
CA LEU A 228 8.21 6.04 0.60
C LEU A 228 6.86 6.46 1.18
N VAL A 229 6.86 7.32 2.19
CA VAL A 229 5.67 8.06 2.63
C VAL A 229 5.81 9.50 2.18
N ALA A 230 4.93 9.93 1.30
CA ALA A 230 4.88 11.30 0.81
C ALA A 230 3.53 11.93 1.20
N ILE A 231 3.58 13.08 1.88
CA ILE A 231 2.39 13.80 2.32
C ILE A 231 2.50 15.27 1.92
N GLY A 232 1.43 15.80 1.33
CA GLY A 232 1.35 17.19 0.90
C GLY A 232 -0.06 17.74 1.00
N ARG A 233 -0.19 19.06 0.88
CA ARG A 233 -1.47 19.76 1.05
C ARG A 233 -1.98 20.33 -0.28
N LYS A 234 -3.26 20.11 -0.59
CA LYS A 234 -3.94 20.71 -1.74
C LYS A 234 -4.04 22.24 -1.66
#